data_200fbaa14dc6e890d2b3414310936f57
#
_entry.id   200fbaa14dc6e890d2b3414310936f57
#
_cell.length_a   1.000
_cell.length_b   1.000
_cell.length_c   1.000
_cell.angle_alpha   90.00
_cell.angle_beta   90.00
_cell.angle_gamma   90.00
#
_symmetry.space_group_name_H-M   'P 1'
#
loop_
_entity.id
_entity.type
_entity.pdbx_description
1 polymer ?
#
loop_
_entity_poly.entity_id
_entity_poly.type
_entity_poly.pdbx_seq_one_letter_code
_entity_poly.pdbx_strand_id
1 'polypeptide(L)'
;MDQHSRRILAWSLAHRRDARLTRAVLNAAVRRRHPRAGLIFHSDRGSEYSAAALRDRLRALGLRQSAAHRGPSENAHMESFFHSLKAEVIHGTRFASPAALRTALRGYINYYNHTRAHSALGYVSPVDYERSAA
;
A
#
# COMPACT_ATOMS: atom_id res chain seq x y z
N MET A 1 1.93 0.12 -1.39
CA MET A 1 3.10 0.88 -0.91
C MET A 1 4.23 0.76 -1.92
N ASP A 2 4.95 1.82 -2.18
CA ASP A 2 6.26 1.78 -2.82
C ASP A 2 7.30 1.38 -1.76
N GLN A 3 8.05 0.29 -1.99
CA GLN A 3 8.97 -0.24 -0.98
C GLN A 3 10.26 0.59 -0.85
N HIS A 4 10.64 1.36 -1.87
CA HIS A 4 11.81 2.22 -1.84
C HIS A 4 11.54 3.48 -1.00
N SER A 5 10.47 4.20 -1.33
CA SER A 5 10.12 5.45 -0.65
C SER A 5 9.15 5.30 0.53
N ARG A 6 8.62 4.11 0.76
CA ARG A 6 7.54 3.84 1.74
C ARG A 6 6.22 4.54 1.45
N ARG A 7 6.09 5.23 0.35
CA ARG A 7 4.90 6.00 -0.01
C ARG A 7 3.69 5.09 -0.28
N ILE A 8 2.55 5.41 0.32
CA ILE A 8 1.26 4.77 0.02
C ILE A 8 0.73 5.37 -1.28
N LEU A 9 0.76 4.59 -2.35
CA LEU A 9 0.36 5.03 -3.69
C LEU A 9 -1.13 5.00 -3.91
N ALA A 10 -1.79 3.96 -3.42
CA ALA A 10 -3.23 3.77 -3.51
C ALA A 10 -3.72 2.90 -2.36
N TRP A 11 -4.98 3.08 -2.01
CA TRP A 11 -5.67 2.32 -0.98
C TRP A 11 -7.17 2.27 -1.26
N SER A 12 -7.84 1.32 -0.65
CA SER A 12 -9.29 1.23 -0.68
C SER A 12 -9.82 0.66 0.64
N LEU A 13 -11.03 1.05 0.99
CA LEU A 13 -11.78 0.51 2.12
C LEU A 13 -13.04 -0.17 1.59
N ALA A 14 -13.22 -1.45 1.88
CA ALA A 14 -14.36 -2.24 1.49
C ALA A 14 -14.77 -3.22 2.59
N HIS A 15 -16.01 -3.69 2.55
CA HIS A 15 -16.51 -4.69 3.51
C HIS A 15 -15.91 -6.08 3.28
N ARG A 16 -15.49 -6.38 2.05
CA ARG A 16 -14.90 -7.67 1.67
C ARG A 16 -13.60 -7.47 0.93
N ARG A 17 -12.66 -8.36 1.20
CA ARG A 17 -11.40 -8.46 0.51
C ARG A 17 -11.56 -9.44 -0.65
N ASP A 18 -11.44 -8.96 -1.88
CA ASP A 18 -11.53 -9.77 -3.09
C ASP A 18 -10.54 -9.31 -4.17
N ALA A 19 -10.39 -10.13 -5.21
CA ALA A 19 -9.49 -9.84 -6.33
C ALA A 19 -9.90 -8.58 -7.13
N ARG A 20 -11.18 -8.22 -7.13
CA ARG A 20 -11.67 -6.99 -7.79
C ARG A 20 -11.15 -5.76 -7.06
N LEU A 21 -11.24 -5.75 -5.73
CA LEU A 21 -10.71 -4.67 -4.90
C LEU A 21 -9.19 -4.52 -5.11
N THR A 22 -8.46 -5.63 -5.03
CA THR A 22 -7.00 -5.66 -5.22
C THR A 22 -6.60 -5.13 -6.59
N ARG A 23 -7.30 -5.55 -7.65
CA ARG A 23 -7.07 -5.05 -9.01
C ARG A 23 -7.36 -3.55 -9.16
N ALA A 24 -8.41 -3.03 -8.51
CA ALA A 24 -8.73 -1.60 -8.53
C ALA A 24 -7.62 -0.77 -7.87
N VAL A 25 -7.11 -1.22 -6.72
CA VAL A 25 -5.98 -0.56 -6.02
C VAL A 25 -4.70 -0.63 -6.85
N LEU A 26 -4.39 -1.78 -7.46
CA LEU A 26 -3.25 -1.92 -8.39
C LEU A 26 -3.35 -0.93 -9.54
N ASN A 27 -4.50 -0.86 -10.22
CA ASN A 27 -4.70 0.07 -11.33
C ASN A 27 -4.55 1.54 -10.90
N ALA A 28 -5.02 1.91 -9.71
CA ALA A 28 -4.84 3.26 -9.17
C ALA A 28 -3.36 3.58 -8.89
N ALA A 29 -2.61 2.63 -8.33
CA ALA A 29 -1.17 2.77 -8.09
C ALA A 29 -0.39 2.91 -9.41
N VAL A 30 -0.71 2.08 -10.40
CA VAL A 30 -0.08 2.12 -11.74
C VAL A 30 -0.34 3.44 -12.43
N ARG A 31 -1.57 3.96 -12.40
CA ARG A 31 -1.89 5.29 -12.96
C ARG A 31 -1.13 6.42 -12.28
N ARG A 32 -0.78 6.27 -11.01
CA ARG A 32 -0.03 7.29 -10.26
C ARG A 32 1.46 7.26 -10.53
N ARG A 33 2.02 6.06 -10.73
CA ARG A 33 3.46 5.83 -10.84
C ARG A 33 3.97 5.66 -12.25
N HIS A 34 3.10 5.20 -13.19
CA HIS A 34 3.49 4.82 -14.55
C HIS A 34 4.77 3.95 -14.55
N PRO A 35 4.75 2.81 -13.85
CA PRO A 35 5.94 2.01 -13.65
C PRO A 35 6.44 1.43 -14.98
N ARG A 36 7.75 1.27 -15.10
CA ARG A 36 8.36 0.55 -16.22
C ARG A 36 8.05 -0.93 -16.14
N ALA A 37 8.05 -1.60 -17.29
CA ALA A 37 7.98 -3.06 -17.34
C ALA A 37 9.11 -3.69 -16.51
N GLY A 38 8.81 -4.85 -15.90
CA GLY A 38 9.74 -5.53 -15.02
C GLY A 38 9.65 -5.13 -13.55
N LEU A 39 8.90 -4.06 -13.18
CA LEU A 39 8.66 -3.74 -11.77
C LEU A 39 8.07 -4.96 -11.03
N ILE A 40 8.56 -5.22 -9.83
CA ILE A 40 8.08 -6.32 -8.99
C ILE A 40 6.86 -5.85 -8.19
N PHE A 41 5.74 -6.56 -8.35
CA PHE A 41 4.59 -6.47 -7.47
C PHE A 41 4.69 -7.57 -6.42
N HIS A 42 5.03 -7.19 -5.18
CA HIS A 42 5.16 -8.11 -4.06
C HIS A 42 3.90 -8.10 -3.18
N SER A 43 3.46 -9.28 -2.76
CA SER A 43 2.32 -9.46 -1.86
C SER A 43 2.52 -10.63 -0.90
N ASP A 44 1.67 -10.75 0.11
CA ASP A 44 1.50 -11.99 0.86
C ASP A 44 0.80 -13.06 0.00
N ARG A 45 0.47 -14.21 0.61
CA ARG A 45 -0.21 -15.32 -0.05
C ARG A 45 -1.75 -15.27 0.04
N GLY A 46 -2.33 -14.11 0.24
CA GLY A 46 -3.78 -13.97 0.21
C GLY A 46 -4.39 -14.50 -1.10
N SER A 47 -5.54 -15.16 -1.02
CA SER A 47 -6.21 -15.75 -2.18
C SER A 47 -6.52 -14.74 -3.27
N GLU A 48 -6.77 -13.49 -2.91
CA GLU A 48 -6.98 -12.37 -3.83
C GLU A 48 -5.78 -12.08 -4.73
N TYR A 49 -4.56 -12.36 -4.26
CA TYR A 49 -3.31 -12.16 -5.02
C TYR A 49 -3.00 -13.33 -5.96
N SER A 50 -3.54 -14.51 -5.68
CA SER A 50 -3.41 -15.70 -6.56
C SER A 50 -4.48 -15.78 -7.64
N ALA A 51 -5.50 -14.91 -7.60
CA ALA A 51 -6.60 -14.91 -8.56
C ALA A 51 -6.12 -14.67 -9.99
N ALA A 52 -6.64 -15.44 -10.95
CA ALA A 52 -6.28 -15.35 -12.37
C ALA A 52 -6.41 -13.92 -12.90
N ALA A 53 -7.52 -13.23 -12.58
CA ALA A 53 -7.77 -11.88 -13.03
C ALA A 53 -6.69 -10.86 -12.59
N LEU A 54 -6.07 -11.04 -11.42
CA LEU A 54 -4.97 -10.20 -10.98
C LEU A 54 -3.68 -10.57 -11.71
N ARG A 55 -3.37 -11.85 -11.86
CA ARG A 55 -2.18 -12.33 -12.59
C ARG A 55 -2.18 -11.88 -14.04
N ASP A 56 -3.33 -11.97 -14.72
CA ASP A 56 -3.48 -11.51 -16.10
C ASP A 56 -3.30 -10.01 -16.20
N ARG A 57 -3.80 -9.26 -15.21
CA ARG A 57 -3.60 -7.81 -15.16
C ARG A 57 -2.14 -7.43 -14.96
N LEU A 58 -1.42 -8.10 -14.07
CA LEU A 58 0.02 -7.87 -13.83
C LEU A 58 0.81 -8.17 -15.12
N ARG A 59 0.49 -9.29 -15.80
CA ARG A 59 1.13 -9.66 -17.08
C ARG A 59 0.88 -8.59 -18.16
N ALA A 60 -0.37 -8.14 -18.30
CA ALA A 60 -0.73 -7.08 -19.26
C ALA A 60 -0.02 -5.74 -18.99
N LEU A 61 0.36 -5.48 -17.74
CA LEU A 61 1.14 -4.30 -17.34
C LEU A 61 2.66 -4.52 -17.43
N GLY A 62 3.11 -5.70 -17.81
CA GLY A 62 4.53 -6.07 -17.81
C GLY A 62 5.15 -6.14 -16.41
N LEU A 63 4.34 -6.32 -15.36
CA LEU A 63 4.80 -6.41 -13.99
C LEU A 63 5.10 -7.86 -13.60
N ARG A 64 6.12 -8.05 -12.76
CA ARG A 64 6.51 -9.36 -12.24
C ARG A 64 5.87 -9.58 -10.87
N GLN A 65 5.12 -10.66 -10.72
CA GLN A 65 4.56 -11.02 -9.41
C GLN A 65 5.59 -11.73 -8.53
N SER A 66 5.66 -11.32 -7.27
CA SER A 66 6.40 -11.97 -6.21
C SER A 66 5.47 -12.19 -5.01
N ALA A 67 5.57 -13.35 -4.37
CA ALA A 67 4.80 -13.67 -3.17
C ALA A 67 5.75 -14.09 -2.04
N ALA A 68 5.44 -13.67 -0.82
CA ALA A 68 6.18 -14.05 0.38
C ALA A 68 6.22 -15.58 0.53
N HIS A 69 7.41 -16.16 0.69
CA HIS A 69 7.60 -17.60 0.80
C HIS A 69 7.85 -18.07 2.24
N ARG A 70 8.55 -17.29 3.05
CA ARG A 70 9.15 -17.73 4.32
C ARG A 70 8.63 -16.98 5.56
N GLY A 71 7.49 -16.29 5.48
CA GLY A 71 6.89 -15.70 6.69
C GLY A 71 6.79 -14.17 6.71
N PRO A 72 6.45 -13.60 7.87
CA PRO A 72 6.06 -12.18 8.00
C PRO A 72 7.13 -11.19 7.57
N SER A 73 8.42 -11.50 7.79
CA SER A 73 9.54 -10.59 7.50
C SER A 73 9.62 -10.12 6.04
N GLU A 74 9.08 -10.89 5.10
CA GLU A 74 9.09 -10.52 3.69
C GLU A 74 8.08 -9.40 3.33
N ASN A 75 7.14 -9.08 4.22
CA ASN A 75 6.17 -7.99 4.08
C ASN A 75 6.25 -6.97 5.22
N ALA A 76 7.39 -6.91 5.90
CA ALA A 76 7.60 -6.11 7.11
C ALA A 76 7.24 -4.64 6.95
N HIS A 77 7.40 -4.06 5.76
CA HIS A 77 7.08 -2.65 5.51
C HIS A 77 5.56 -2.39 5.55
N MET A 78 4.75 -3.28 4.99
CA MET A 78 3.29 -3.19 5.06
C MET A 78 2.80 -3.51 6.48
N GLU A 79 3.40 -4.49 7.14
CA GLU A 79 3.07 -4.81 8.53
C GLU A 79 3.35 -3.63 9.46
N SER A 80 4.50 -2.99 9.33
CA SER A 80 4.85 -1.77 10.07
C SER A 80 3.87 -0.62 9.81
N PHE A 81 3.49 -0.42 8.55
CA PHE A 81 2.47 0.58 8.20
C PHE A 81 1.13 0.28 8.89
N PHE A 82 0.65 -0.96 8.80
CA PHE A 82 -0.62 -1.33 9.43
C PHE A 82 -0.56 -1.28 10.95
N HIS A 83 0.58 -1.60 11.56
CA HIS A 83 0.77 -1.43 13.00
C HIS A 83 0.60 0.04 13.41
N SER A 84 1.30 0.95 12.75
CA SER A 84 1.20 2.39 13.01
C SER A 84 -0.21 2.92 12.75
N LEU A 85 -0.83 2.55 11.63
CA LEU A 85 -2.21 2.93 11.31
C LEU A 85 -3.20 2.49 12.39
N LYS A 86 -3.09 1.25 12.85
CA LYS A 86 -3.96 0.73 13.92
C LYS A 86 -3.73 1.46 15.23
N ALA A 87 -2.49 1.67 15.62
CA ALA A 87 -2.14 2.35 16.87
C ALA A 87 -2.56 3.83 16.87
N GLU A 88 -2.35 4.52 15.76
CA GLU A 88 -2.52 5.98 15.70
C GLU A 88 -3.95 6.42 15.31
N VAL A 89 -4.74 5.54 14.65
CA VAL A 89 -6.07 5.91 14.12
C VAL A 89 -7.19 5.02 14.64
N ILE A 90 -6.94 3.72 14.79
CA ILE A 90 -8.02 2.75 15.00
C ILE A 90 -8.22 2.43 16.48
N HIS A 91 -7.12 2.17 17.22
CA HIS A 91 -7.21 1.74 18.60
C HIS A 91 -7.84 2.84 19.48
N GLY A 92 -8.86 2.46 20.25
CA GLY A 92 -9.59 3.38 21.13
C GLY A 92 -10.56 4.33 20.43
N THR A 93 -10.66 4.30 19.09
CA THR A 93 -11.57 5.18 18.34
C THR A 93 -12.82 4.42 17.89
N ARG A 94 -14.00 5.01 18.16
CA ARG A 94 -15.27 4.54 17.59
C ARG A 94 -15.69 5.49 16.47
N PHE A 95 -15.83 4.95 15.27
CA PHE A 95 -16.27 5.73 14.11
C PHE A 95 -17.79 5.69 13.99
N ALA A 96 -18.41 6.86 13.85
CA ALA A 96 -19.87 6.99 13.73
C ALA A 96 -20.42 6.38 12.42
N SER A 97 -19.58 6.25 11.39
CA SER A 97 -19.98 5.70 10.10
C SER A 97 -18.76 5.21 9.29
N PRO A 98 -18.97 4.38 8.26
CA PRO A 98 -17.91 4.05 7.29
C PRO A 98 -17.32 5.28 6.59
N ALA A 99 -18.11 6.34 6.40
CA ALA A 99 -17.64 7.60 5.84
C ALA A 99 -16.66 8.32 6.78
N ALA A 100 -16.95 8.35 8.09
CA ALA A 100 -16.05 8.91 9.10
C ALA A 100 -14.73 8.15 9.15
N LEU A 101 -14.77 6.80 9.14
CA LEU A 101 -13.56 5.97 9.04
C LEU A 101 -12.76 6.28 7.77
N ARG A 102 -13.42 6.38 6.62
CA ARG A 102 -12.76 6.71 5.35
C ARG A 102 -12.06 8.08 5.39
N THR A 103 -12.68 9.07 6.00
CA THR A 103 -12.10 10.41 6.18
C THR A 103 -10.87 10.36 7.07
N ALA A 104 -10.93 9.65 8.20
CA ALA A 104 -9.79 9.47 9.10
C ALA A 104 -8.61 8.77 8.40
N LEU A 105 -8.89 7.68 7.68
CA LEU A 105 -7.87 6.98 6.89
C LEU A 105 -7.22 7.84 5.82
N ARG A 106 -8.01 8.67 5.12
CA ARG A 106 -7.49 9.63 4.13
C ARG A 106 -6.57 10.65 4.77
N GLY A 107 -6.97 11.21 5.90
CA GLY A 107 -6.15 12.15 6.67
C GLY A 107 -4.83 11.52 7.13
N TYR A 108 -4.91 10.32 7.69
CA TYR A 108 -3.72 9.61 8.12
C TYR A 108 -2.76 9.27 6.98
N ILE A 109 -3.25 8.76 5.86
CA ILE A 109 -2.41 8.42 4.71
C ILE A 109 -1.76 9.67 4.11
N ASN A 110 -2.48 10.80 4.11
CA ASN A 110 -1.89 12.07 3.72
C ASN A 110 -0.77 12.50 4.66
N TYR A 111 -0.99 12.47 5.98
CA TYR A 111 0.02 12.73 7.00
C TYR A 111 1.22 11.77 6.87
N TYR A 112 0.97 10.46 6.72
CA TYR A 112 2.00 9.44 6.54
C TYR A 112 2.91 9.74 5.35
N ASN A 113 2.32 10.13 4.22
CA ASN A 113 3.06 10.38 2.98
C ASN A 113 3.83 11.71 2.97
N HIS A 114 3.31 12.77 3.63
CA HIS A 114 3.82 14.13 3.45
C HIS A 114 4.47 14.73 4.71
N THR A 115 4.23 14.15 5.87
CA THR A 115 4.65 14.77 7.14
C THR A 115 5.37 13.79 8.07
N ARG A 116 4.91 12.53 8.14
CA ARG A 116 5.46 11.56 9.08
C ARG A 116 6.93 11.25 8.74
N ALA A 117 7.82 11.51 9.71
CA ALA A 117 9.23 11.17 9.59
C ALA A 117 9.45 9.66 9.68
N HIS A 118 10.30 9.13 8.81
CA HIS A 118 10.66 7.72 8.74
C HIS A 118 12.15 7.52 8.98
N SER A 119 12.53 6.80 10.05
CA SER A 119 13.94 6.55 10.37
C SER A 119 14.71 5.88 9.22
N ALA A 120 14.06 4.93 8.54
CA ALA A 120 14.64 4.24 7.37
C ALA A 120 14.85 5.16 6.14
N LEU A 121 14.28 6.37 6.14
CA LEU A 121 14.42 7.36 5.08
C LEU A 121 15.26 8.58 5.53
N GLY A 122 16.02 8.47 6.62
CA GLY A 122 16.76 9.59 7.16
C GLY A 122 15.88 10.63 7.87
N TYR A 123 14.77 10.19 8.49
CA TYR A 123 13.81 11.03 9.23
C TYR A 123 13.09 12.07 8.37
N VAL A 124 12.93 11.81 7.07
CA VAL A 124 12.08 12.62 6.20
C VAL A 124 10.79 11.88 5.84
N SER A 125 9.82 12.61 5.27
CA SER A 125 8.58 11.99 4.78
C SER A 125 8.82 11.22 3.47
N PRO A 126 7.98 10.23 3.12
CA PRO A 126 8.04 9.52 1.85
C PRO A 126 8.08 10.44 0.62
N VAL A 127 7.30 11.51 0.63
CA VAL A 127 7.26 12.47 -0.49
C VAL A 127 8.54 13.30 -0.56
N ASP A 128 9.07 13.76 0.57
CA ASP A 128 10.31 14.53 0.58
C ASP A 128 11.51 13.65 0.21
N TYR A 129 11.51 12.39 0.63
CA TYR A 129 12.51 11.41 0.18
C TYR A 129 12.51 11.24 -1.35
N GLU A 130 11.34 11.13 -1.97
CA GLU A 130 11.24 11.04 -3.43
C GLU A 130 11.73 12.31 -4.14
N ARG A 131 11.48 13.48 -3.55
CA ARG A 131 11.93 14.77 -4.10
C ARG A 131 13.44 14.93 -4.03
N SER A 132 14.07 14.42 -2.97
CA SER A 132 15.54 14.48 -2.83
C SER A 132 16.28 13.45 -3.68
N ALA A 133 15.60 12.40 -4.14
CA ALA A 133 16.16 11.33 -4.97
C ALA A 133 15.89 11.53 -6.49
N ALA A 134 15.17 12.57 -6.87
CA ALA A 134 14.85 12.90 -8.26
C ALA A 134 15.92 13.83 -8.84
#